data_9606a1737aab1802462c5ffddc51016b
#
_entry.id   9606a1737aab1802462c5ffddc51016b
#
_cell.length_a   1.000
_cell.length_b   1.000
_cell.length_c   1.000
_cell.angle_alpha   90.00
_cell.angle_beta   90.00
_cell.angle_gamma   90.00
#
_symmetry.space_group_name_H-M   'P 1'
#
loop_
_entity.id
_entity.type
_entity.pdbx_description
1 polymer ?
#
loop_
_entity_poly.entity_id
_entity_poly.type
_entity_poly.pdbx_seq_one_letter_code
_entity_poly.pdbx_strand_id
1 'polypeptide(L)'
;MKKPNVFTAFAAFLLGAICLGGCGQSSNPHNDASIVWIKNHYATLFRVGHSPTDSFLEVYSNAKSHKTIGRFFWGKSKAIEGYEKLTSRERIVSLSAIHTGMLAELDAHGALVGVESTKYIAHPALLNNPFLKTLYEVAPDGPIVPEKLALSQPKLVFGSISSIEDKQAIERLSKQKFSVIWCNNHLENHPLGRTEWIIAFGWIMGKASAAQTLFDSVQSNYEQIAAQAKKAAISPPKVIANCAYNGVWFIPQNASYVAQLIRDAGGEPITVEMGSGSNVINLEKAITLFRDADIWINTDLCNTLRCLEQSDPRIVNIKAFKNRRAYHFNKQLQPNGSNPYWDMGCIYPNKVLSDLFHIVGNTHRVESAQYYDICK
;
A
#
# COMPACT_ATOMS: atom_id res chain seq x y z
N MET A 1 -47.15 0.21 -55.92
CA MET A 1 -47.09 0.18 -57.41
C MET A 1 -45.59 0.21 -57.78
N LYS A 2 -45.21 -0.91 -58.44
CA LYS A 2 -44.22 -1.03 -59.53
C LYS A 2 -42.79 -0.50 -59.34
N LYS A 3 -41.83 -1.45 -59.15
CA LYS A 3 -40.50 -1.52 -59.78
C LYS A 3 -40.60 -1.39 -61.31
N PRO A 4 -39.54 -1.20 -62.11
CA PRO A 4 -38.34 -2.00 -62.15
C PRO A 4 -37.04 -1.26 -62.56
N ASN A 5 -35.86 -1.90 -62.25
CA ASN A 5 -34.80 -2.46 -63.10
C ASN A 5 -34.24 -1.60 -64.27
N VAL A 6 -32.90 -1.52 -64.43
CA VAL A 6 -32.07 -2.43 -65.24
C VAL A 6 -30.64 -1.85 -65.42
N PHE A 7 -29.57 -2.64 -65.10
CA PHE A 7 -28.34 -2.98 -65.79
C PHE A 7 -27.63 -1.99 -66.75
N THR A 8 -26.31 -1.82 -66.64
CA THR A 8 -25.17 -2.38 -67.44
C THR A 8 -23.96 -1.46 -67.23
N ALA A 9 -22.83 -1.89 -66.79
CA ALA A 9 -21.64 -2.53 -67.29
C ALA A 9 -20.85 -1.78 -68.37
N PHE A 10 -19.53 -1.53 -68.13
CA PHE A 10 -18.33 -1.64 -68.98
C PHE A 10 -17.23 -0.72 -68.42
N ALA A 11 -16.20 -1.20 -67.92
CA ALA A 11 -14.92 -1.69 -68.40
C ALA A 11 -13.87 -0.60 -68.74
N ALA A 12 -12.82 -0.63 -67.93
CA ALA A 12 -11.38 -0.48 -68.16
C ALA A 12 -10.81 0.69 -69.02
N PHE A 13 -9.82 1.39 -68.43
CA PHE A 13 -8.47 1.47 -69.03
C PHE A 13 -7.44 2.00 -68.02
N LEU A 14 -6.26 1.39 -68.08
CA LEU A 14 -5.02 1.70 -67.37
C LEU A 14 -4.40 3.02 -67.84
N LEU A 15 -3.60 3.66 -66.92
CA LEU A 15 -2.24 4.19 -67.05
C LEU A 15 -2.02 5.21 -65.93
N GLY A 16 -1.23 5.04 -64.93
CA GLY A 16 0.20 5.12 -64.89
C GLY A 16 0.64 6.56 -64.58
N ALA A 17 0.84 6.87 -63.26
CA ALA A 17 1.74 7.96 -62.87
C ALA A 17 2.40 7.57 -61.52
N ILE A 18 3.68 7.23 -61.60
CA ILE A 18 4.59 7.05 -60.47
C ILE A 18 4.85 8.43 -59.90
N CYS A 19 4.30 8.71 -58.71
CA CYS A 19 4.77 9.79 -57.84
C CYS A 19 5.58 9.16 -56.75
N LEU A 20 6.90 9.28 -56.85
CA LEU A 20 7.87 9.09 -55.76
C LEU A 20 7.63 10.19 -54.70
N GLY A 21 6.76 9.93 -53.75
CA GLY A 21 6.63 10.67 -52.50
C GLY A 21 7.32 9.86 -51.42
N GLY A 22 8.53 10.24 -51.07
CA GLY A 22 9.24 9.70 -49.90
C GLY A 22 8.43 9.97 -48.64
N CYS A 23 7.68 8.97 -48.18
CA CYS A 23 7.23 8.92 -46.80
C CYS A 23 8.45 8.66 -45.94
N GLY A 24 8.94 9.73 -45.29
CA GLY A 24 9.76 9.59 -44.11
C GLY A 24 8.98 8.75 -43.10
N GLN A 25 9.35 7.48 -42.97
CA GLN A 25 8.98 6.69 -41.82
C GLN A 25 9.56 7.40 -40.60
N SER A 26 8.73 8.14 -39.87
CA SER A 26 9.01 8.43 -38.48
C SER A 26 9.09 7.05 -37.78
N SER A 27 10.30 6.57 -37.59
CA SER A 27 10.57 5.45 -36.73
C SER A 27 10.03 5.79 -35.36
N ASN A 28 8.86 5.25 -35.01
CA ASN A 28 8.40 5.17 -33.62
C ASN A 28 9.41 4.29 -32.87
N PRO A 29 10.28 4.85 -32.03
CA PRO A 29 11.26 4.07 -31.32
C PRO A 29 10.72 3.74 -29.94
N HIS A 30 10.17 2.70 -29.77
CA HIS A 30 9.84 1.89 -28.58
C HIS A 30 8.41 1.37 -28.66
N ASN A 31 8.31 0.27 -29.38
CA ASN A 31 7.18 -0.63 -29.24
C ASN A 31 7.21 -1.20 -27.81
N ASP A 32 6.09 -1.23 -27.08
CA ASP A 32 5.90 -1.89 -25.78
C ASP A 32 6.47 -3.33 -25.76
N ALA A 33 6.65 -3.94 -26.93
CA ALA A 33 7.25 -5.26 -27.16
C ALA A 33 8.74 -5.39 -26.74
N SER A 34 9.43 -4.28 -26.46
CA SER A 34 10.84 -4.31 -26.03
C SER A 34 11.04 -4.28 -24.50
N ILE A 35 9.96 -4.04 -23.73
CA ILE A 35 10.02 -3.97 -22.26
C ILE A 35 9.79 -5.37 -21.70
N VAL A 36 10.76 -5.88 -20.95
CA VAL A 36 10.61 -7.10 -20.16
C VAL A 36 10.02 -6.73 -18.82
N TRP A 37 8.75 -7.04 -18.61
CA TRP A 37 8.04 -6.79 -17.35
C TRP A 37 8.34 -7.89 -16.34
N ILE A 38 8.64 -7.48 -15.11
CA ILE A 38 8.81 -8.38 -13.98
C ILE A 38 7.42 -8.68 -13.41
N LYS A 39 7.14 -9.96 -13.19
CA LYS A 39 5.86 -10.39 -12.62
C LYS A 39 5.87 -10.19 -11.11
N ASN A 40 4.93 -9.41 -10.60
CA ASN A 40 4.64 -9.38 -9.18
C ASN A 40 3.98 -10.68 -8.71
N HIS A 41 4.20 -11.04 -7.46
CA HIS A 41 3.61 -12.23 -6.84
C HIS A 41 2.26 -11.91 -6.17
N TYR A 42 2.14 -10.75 -5.54
CA TYR A 42 0.99 -10.33 -4.73
C TYR A 42 0.48 -8.93 -5.06
N ALA A 43 1.39 -7.99 -5.35
CA ALA A 43 1.02 -6.63 -5.68
C ALA A 43 0.33 -6.54 -7.04
N THR A 44 -0.71 -5.72 -7.09
CA THR A 44 -1.53 -5.54 -8.30
C THR A 44 -1.51 -4.09 -8.82
N LEU A 45 -1.00 -3.16 -8.02
CA LEU A 45 -1.14 -1.73 -8.29
C LEU A 45 0.13 -1.07 -8.83
N PHE A 46 1.16 -1.85 -9.13
CA PHE A 46 2.32 -1.41 -9.90
C PHE A 46 2.88 -2.55 -10.74
N ARG A 47 3.72 -2.23 -11.70
CA ARG A 47 4.68 -3.14 -12.33
C ARG A 47 5.97 -2.43 -12.63
N VAL A 48 7.08 -3.16 -12.56
CA VAL A 48 8.40 -2.71 -12.98
C VAL A 48 8.89 -3.54 -14.14
N GLY A 49 9.70 -2.94 -15.02
CA GLY A 49 10.27 -3.63 -16.16
C GLY A 49 11.55 -2.96 -16.63
N HIS A 50 12.21 -3.58 -17.57
CA HIS A 50 13.44 -3.05 -18.15
C HIS A 50 13.55 -3.34 -19.65
N SER A 51 14.29 -2.48 -20.33
CA SER A 51 14.88 -2.72 -21.63
C SER A 51 16.41 -2.82 -21.47
N PRO A 52 17.19 -3.02 -22.53
CA PRO A 52 18.66 -3.00 -22.45
C PRO A 52 19.24 -1.68 -21.90
N THR A 53 18.53 -0.58 -22.02
CA THR A 53 19.02 0.76 -21.70
C THR A 53 18.23 1.51 -20.63
N ASP A 54 16.99 1.09 -20.36
CA ASP A 54 16.07 1.84 -19.52
C ASP A 54 15.29 0.92 -18.58
N SER A 55 14.87 1.46 -17.46
CA SER A 55 13.98 0.83 -16.50
C SER A 55 12.66 1.56 -16.48
N PHE A 56 11.59 0.84 -16.14
CA PHE A 56 10.21 1.32 -16.23
C PHE A 56 9.44 1.04 -14.95
N LEU A 57 8.53 1.93 -14.62
CA LEU A 57 7.52 1.77 -13.59
C LEU A 57 6.16 2.23 -14.11
N GLU A 58 5.16 1.40 -13.96
CA GLU A 58 3.76 1.82 -14.10
C GLU A 58 3.04 1.66 -12.77
N VAL A 59 2.15 2.60 -12.47
CA VAL A 59 1.34 2.61 -11.26
C VAL A 59 -0.13 2.68 -11.62
N TYR A 60 -0.96 1.91 -10.90
CA TYR A 60 -2.39 1.78 -11.14
C TYR A 60 -3.22 2.34 -9.99
N SER A 61 -4.44 2.81 -10.30
CA SER A 61 -5.31 3.53 -9.36
C SER A 61 -5.82 2.66 -8.22
N ASN A 62 -6.38 1.51 -8.55
CA ASN A 62 -6.92 0.51 -7.61
C ASN A 62 -7.16 -0.81 -8.35
N ALA A 63 -7.33 -1.90 -7.61
CA ALA A 63 -7.51 -3.25 -8.17
C ALA A 63 -8.79 -3.39 -9.04
N LYS A 64 -9.80 -2.54 -8.82
CA LYS A 64 -11.09 -2.66 -9.50
C LYS A 64 -11.11 -2.01 -10.89
N SER A 65 -10.57 -0.79 -11.03
CA SER A 65 -10.52 -0.08 -12.32
C SER A 65 -9.21 -0.33 -13.07
N HIS A 66 -8.14 -0.65 -12.36
CA HIS A 66 -6.78 -0.88 -12.86
C HIS A 66 -6.29 0.18 -13.87
N LYS A 67 -6.77 1.43 -13.68
CA LYS A 67 -6.40 2.55 -14.54
C LYS A 67 -4.97 2.96 -14.24
N THR A 68 -4.14 3.07 -15.27
CA THR A 68 -2.79 3.63 -15.13
C THR A 68 -2.87 5.10 -14.70
N ILE A 69 -2.20 5.45 -13.61
CA ILE A 69 -2.14 6.80 -13.04
C ILE A 69 -0.74 7.41 -13.12
N GLY A 70 0.28 6.62 -13.46
CA GLY A 70 1.64 7.08 -13.68
C GLY A 70 2.42 6.09 -14.51
N ARG A 71 3.24 6.60 -15.43
CA ARG A 71 4.22 5.85 -16.24
C ARG A 71 5.54 6.57 -16.17
N PHE A 72 6.55 5.91 -15.67
CA PHE A 72 7.86 6.49 -15.43
C PHE A 72 8.95 5.63 -16.03
N PHE A 73 10.03 6.28 -16.48
CA PHE A 73 11.25 5.59 -16.89
C PHE A 73 12.50 6.33 -16.41
N TRP A 74 13.58 5.61 -16.34
CA TRP A 74 14.92 6.17 -16.09
C TRP A 74 15.96 5.32 -16.81
N GLY A 75 16.98 5.97 -17.36
CA GLY A 75 18.01 5.33 -18.15
C GLY A 75 18.60 6.24 -19.19
N LYS A 76 19.11 5.64 -20.29
CA LYS A 76 19.85 6.36 -21.33
C LYS A 76 18.97 7.11 -22.32
N SER A 77 17.73 6.67 -22.54
CA SER A 77 16.82 7.32 -23.49
C SER A 77 16.51 8.76 -23.06
N LYS A 78 16.44 9.66 -24.04
CA LYS A 78 16.10 11.08 -23.79
C LYS A 78 14.62 11.26 -23.48
N ALA A 79 13.77 10.58 -24.24
CA ALA A 79 12.32 10.58 -24.06
C ALA A 79 11.76 9.22 -24.53
N ILE A 80 10.65 8.80 -23.93
CA ILE A 80 9.86 7.62 -24.33
C ILE A 80 8.40 8.04 -24.34
N GLU A 81 7.70 7.77 -25.44
CA GLU A 81 6.30 8.19 -25.58
C GLU A 81 5.42 7.59 -24.48
N GLY A 82 4.60 8.42 -23.86
CA GLY A 82 3.69 8.04 -22.79
C GLY A 82 4.34 7.82 -21.43
N TYR A 83 5.64 8.04 -21.29
CA TYR A 83 6.38 7.90 -20.02
C TYR A 83 7.04 9.21 -19.60
N GLU A 84 6.96 9.53 -18.31
CA GLU A 84 7.70 10.61 -17.68
C GLU A 84 9.11 10.15 -17.31
N LYS A 85 10.13 10.92 -17.70
CA LYS A 85 11.53 10.62 -17.34
C LYS A 85 11.84 11.04 -15.92
N LEU A 86 12.19 10.11 -15.05
CA LEU A 86 12.75 10.42 -13.74
C LEU A 86 14.22 10.85 -13.90
N THR A 87 14.51 12.08 -13.51
CA THR A 87 15.83 12.71 -13.74
C THR A 87 16.70 12.71 -12.49
N SER A 88 16.14 12.43 -11.32
CA SER A 88 16.87 12.44 -10.05
C SER A 88 16.32 11.41 -9.08
N ARG A 89 17.22 10.84 -8.27
CA ARG A 89 16.94 9.96 -7.13
C ARG A 89 17.31 10.65 -5.80
N GLU A 90 17.51 11.93 -5.86
CA GLU A 90 17.87 12.79 -4.73
C GLU A 90 16.75 13.79 -4.45
N ARG A 91 16.82 14.45 -3.30
CA ARG A 91 15.85 15.44 -2.88
C ARG A 91 14.42 14.91 -2.92
N ILE A 92 14.22 13.82 -2.19
CA ILE A 92 12.95 13.11 -2.13
C ILE A 92 12.10 13.67 -0.98
N VAL A 93 10.81 13.88 -1.24
CA VAL A 93 9.80 14.03 -0.19
C VAL A 93 8.96 12.76 -0.13
N SER A 94 8.81 12.20 1.06
CA SER A 94 8.00 11.00 1.32
C SER A 94 6.77 11.36 2.14
N LEU A 95 5.58 11.14 1.56
CA LEU A 95 4.29 11.50 2.18
C LEU A 95 3.64 10.30 2.88
N SER A 96 4.45 9.40 3.40
CA SER A 96 4.00 8.27 4.22
C SER A 96 5.15 7.72 5.05
N ALA A 97 4.91 7.41 6.31
CA ALA A 97 5.89 6.74 7.18
C ALA A 97 6.31 5.36 6.60
N ILE A 98 5.39 4.64 5.93
CA ILE A 98 5.69 3.36 5.27
C ILE A 98 6.71 3.55 4.14
N HIS A 99 6.53 4.56 3.29
CA HIS A 99 7.46 4.85 2.19
C HIS A 99 8.83 5.28 2.73
N THR A 100 8.83 6.10 3.79
CA THR A 100 10.05 6.49 4.51
C THR A 100 10.77 5.26 5.08
N GLY A 101 10.03 4.32 5.68
CA GLY A 101 10.55 3.06 6.17
C GLY A 101 11.14 2.18 5.05
N MET A 102 10.46 2.07 3.90
CA MET A 102 10.99 1.34 2.73
C MET A 102 12.30 1.94 2.21
N LEU A 103 12.41 3.27 2.18
CA LEU A 103 13.67 3.95 1.83
C LEU A 103 14.76 3.67 2.85
N ALA A 104 14.43 3.59 4.14
CA ALA A 104 15.39 3.29 5.19
C ALA A 104 15.89 1.84 5.11
N GLU A 105 15.00 0.87 4.87
CA GLU A 105 15.36 -0.54 4.66
C GLU A 105 16.29 -0.75 3.45
N LEU A 106 16.18 0.11 2.45
CA LEU A 106 17.02 0.09 1.27
C LEU A 106 18.31 0.93 1.43
N ASP A 107 18.59 1.47 2.63
CA ASP A 107 19.68 2.42 2.84
C ASP A 107 19.68 3.57 1.81
N ALA A 108 18.49 4.10 1.55
CA ALA A 108 18.24 5.19 0.61
C ALA A 108 17.62 6.44 1.28
N HIS A 109 17.46 6.44 2.61
CA HIS A 109 16.86 7.53 3.36
C HIS A 109 17.69 8.83 3.32
N GLY A 110 19.00 8.74 3.05
CA GLY A 110 19.86 9.92 2.84
C GLY A 110 19.44 10.81 1.68
N ALA A 111 18.60 10.32 0.75
CA ALA A 111 18.02 11.11 -0.34
C ALA A 111 16.81 11.97 0.10
N LEU A 112 16.28 11.78 1.30
CA LEU A 112 15.14 12.53 1.82
C LEU A 112 15.52 13.99 2.12
N VAL A 113 14.66 14.90 1.74
CA VAL A 113 14.68 16.32 2.13
C VAL A 113 13.42 16.72 2.90
N GLY A 114 12.37 15.89 2.85
CA GLY A 114 11.15 16.13 3.60
C GLY A 114 10.32 14.85 3.76
N VAL A 115 9.47 14.89 4.76
CA VAL A 115 8.53 13.83 5.12
C VAL A 115 7.17 14.43 5.46
N GLU A 116 6.13 13.59 5.47
CA GLU A 116 4.81 13.99 5.94
C GLU A 116 4.92 14.64 7.33
N SER A 117 5.31 13.87 8.34
CA SER A 117 5.64 14.32 9.68
C SER A 117 6.61 13.35 10.34
N THR A 118 7.58 13.86 11.10
CA THR A 118 8.56 13.05 11.82
C THR A 118 7.92 12.26 12.98
N LYS A 119 6.78 12.73 13.50
CA LYS A 119 6.05 12.06 14.60
C LYS A 119 5.49 10.69 14.21
N TYR A 120 5.33 10.38 12.92
CA TYR A 120 4.81 9.10 12.45
C TYR A 120 5.92 8.09 12.14
N ILE A 121 7.19 8.52 12.13
CA ILE A 121 8.31 7.66 11.77
C ILE A 121 8.74 6.86 12.99
N ALA A 122 8.59 5.54 12.91
CA ALA A 122 8.99 4.60 13.95
C ALA A 122 10.12 3.66 13.52
N HIS A 123 10.67 3.82 12.32
CA HIS A 123 11.75 2.99 11.80
C HIS A 123 13.00 3.09 12.70
N PRO A 124 13.57 1.94 13.20
CA PRO A 124 14.67 1.96 14.19
C PRO A 124 15.90 2.75 13.76
N ALA A 125 16.27 2.70 12.48
CA ALA A 125 17.42 3.44 11.95
C ALA A 125 17.19 4.95 11.88
N LEU A 126 15.95 5.41 11.98
CA LEU A 126 15.57 6.82 11.85
C LEU A 126 15.10 7.42 13.17
N LEU A 127 14.40 6.66 14.02
CA LEU A 127 13.66 7.15 15.20
C LEU A 127 14.50 8.10 16.10
N ASN A 128 15.77 7.79 16.32
CA ASN A 128 16.68 8.60 17.13
C ASN A 128 17.82 9.24 16.29
N ASN A 129 17.68 9.25 14.97
CA ASN A 129 18.69 9.77 14.09
C ASN A 129 18.56 11.31 14.00
N PRO A 130 19.63 12.07 14.30
CA PRO A 130 19.63 13.52 14.16
C PRO A 130 19.24 14.00 12.74
N PHE A 131 19.41 13.14 11.73
CA PHE A 131 19.00 13.39 10.36
C PHE A 131 17.52 13.78 10.25
N LEU A 132 16.61 13.20 11.06
CA LEU A 132 15.19 13.57 11.05
C LEU A 132 14.95 15.07 11.30
N LYS A 133 15.81 15.70 12.12
CA LYS A 133 15.71 17.14 12.42
C LYS A 133 16.09 18.04 11.24
N THR A 134 16.70 17.49 10.21
CA THR A 134 17.09 18.22 8.98
C THR A 134 16.01 18.19 7.92
N LEU A 135 14.96 17.37 8.09
CA LEU A 135 13.88 17.18 7.13
C LEU A 135 12.79 18.24 7.29
N TYR A 136 12.25 18.68 6.16
CA TYR A 136 11.02 19.47 6.15
C TYR A 136 9.83 18.58 6.50
N GLU A 137 9.03 18.96 7.49
CA GLU A 137 7.73 18.33 7.75
C GLU A 137 6.69 19.07 6.91
N VAL A 138 6.18 18.39 5.87
CA VAL A 138 5.31 19.03 4.87
C VAL A 138 3.81 18.90 5.21
N ALA A 139 3.46 18.06 6.16
CA ALA A 139 2.09 17.87 6.65
C ALA A 139 2.07 17.55 8.16
N PRO A 140 2.65 18.39 9.03
CA PRO A 140 2.85 18.08 10.45
C PRO A 140 1.54 17.90 11.22
N ASP A 141 0.46 18.55 10.78
CA ASP A 141 -0.85 18.60 11.44
C ASP A 141 -1.97 18.01 10.56
N GLY A 142 -1.61 17.21 9.56
CA GLY A 142 -2.52 16.49 8.66
C GLY A 142 -2.49 17.00 7.24
N PRO A 143 -3.06 18.18 6.87
CA PRO A 143 -3.03 18.68 5.50
C PRO A 143 -1.63 19.08 5.03
N ILE A 144 -1.38 18.90 3.73
CA ILE A 144 -0.13 19.36 3.09
C ILE A 144 -0.03 20.87 3.18
N VAL A 145 1.13 21.36 3.64
CA VAL A 145 1.50 22.79 3.65
C VAL A 145 2.31 23.08 2.38
N PRO A 146 1.68 23.69 1.33
CA PRO A 146 2.31 23.87 0.01
C PRO A 146 3.64 24.64 0.07
N GLU A 147 3.76 25.62 0.97
CA GLU A 147 4.95 26.44 1.16
C GLU A 147 6.13 25.59 1.67
N LYS A 148 5.89 24.68 2.63
CA LYS A 148 6.91 23.76 3.16
C LYS A 148 7.37 22.78 2.10
N LEU A 149 6.42 22.24 1.30
CA LEU A 149 6.76 21.38 0.17
C LEU A 149 7.60 22.14 -0.87
N ALA A 150 7.26 23.38 -1.19
CA ALA A 150 8.03 24.20 -2.12
C ALA A 150 9.44 24.53 -1.58
N LEU A 151 9.55 24.87 -0.29
CA LEU A 151 10.83 25.16 0.37
C LEU A 151 11.77 23.95 0.41
N SER A 152 11.23 22.74 0.51
CA SER A 152 12.03 21.51 0.48
C SER A 152 12.70 21.27 -0.89
N GLN A 153 12.26 21.97 -1.94
CA GLN A 153 12.76 21.85 -3.33
C GLN A 153 12.92 20.40 -3.79
N PRO A 154 11.86 19.58 -3.75
CA PRO A 154 11.97 18.18 -4.11
C PRO A 154 12.28 18.03 -5.60
N LYS A 155 12.89 16.90 -5.97
CA LYS A 155 12.98 16.41 -7.35
C LYS A 155 12.01 15.27 -7.58
N LEU A 156 11.70 14.52 -6.53
CA LEU A 156 10.76 13.39 -6.55
C LEU A 156 9.91 13.42 -5.28
N VAL A 157 8.62 13.19 -5.44
CA VAL A 157 7.68 13.02 -4.32
C VAL A 157 7.06 11.62 -4.41
N PHE A 158 7.22 10.83 -3.34
CA PHE A 158 6.43 9.62 -3.14
C PHE A 158 5.13 10.01 -2.43
N GLY A 159 4.04 10.06 -3.22
CA GLY A 159 2.74 10.48 -2.76
C GLY A 159 1.92 9.34 -2.18
N SER A 160 1.12 9.65 -1.18
CA SER A 160 0.01 8.85 -0.72
C SER A 160 -1.26 9.70 -0.83
N ILE A 161 -2.34 9.15 -1.39
CA ILE A 161 -3.58 9.90 -1.57
C ILE A 161 -4.37 9.82 -0.27
N SER A 162 -4.23 10.82 0.58
CA SER A 162 -4.98 10.96 1.83
C SER A 162 -6.25 11.80 1.64
N SER A 163 -6.16 12.85 0.81
CA SER A 163 -7.31 13.70 0.47
C SER A 163 -7.24 14.14 -1.00
N ILE A 164 -8.39 14.55 -1.56
CA ILE A 164 -8.47 15.10 -2.93
C ILE A 164 -7.77 16.47 -2.97
N GLU A 165 -7.91 17.26 -1.92
CA GLU A 165 -7.33 18.59 -1.77
C GLU A 165 -5.79 18.51 -1.76
N ASP A 166 -5.21 17.61 -0.98
CA ASP A 166 -3.77 17.39 -0.93
C ASP A 166 -3.22 16.94 -2.28
N LYS A 167 -3.92 16.00 -2.93
CA LYS A 167 -3.57 15.56 -4.28
C LYS A 167 -3.52 16.73 -5.26
N GLN A 168 -4.56 17.58 -5.28
CA GLN A 168 -4.63 18.75 -6.15
C GLN A 168 -3.54 19.78 -5.83
N ALA A 169 -3.20 19.96 -4.54
CA ALA A 169 -2.11 20.87 -4.13
C ALA A 169 -0.77 20.37 -4.66
N ILE A 170 -0.47 19.09 -4.49
CA ILE A 170 0.77 18.47 -4.98
C ILE A 170 0.84 18.54 -6.51
N GLU A 171 -0.24 18.18 -7.22
CA GLU A 171 -0.29 18.21 -8.68
C GLU A 171 -0.11 19.62 -9.25
N ARG A 172 -0.64 20.63 -8.59
CA ARG A 172 -0.41 22.05 -8.99
C ARG A 172 1.05 22.45 -8.85
N LEU A 173 1.69 22.07 -7.75
CA LEU A 173 3.10 22.40 -7.49
C LEU A 173 4.05 21.60 -8.39
N SER A 174 3.70 20.37 -8.76
CA SER A 174 4.54 19.48 -9.54
C SER A 174 4.72 19.92 -10.99
N LYS A 175 3.74 20.61 -11.59
CA LYS A 175 3.65 20.91 -13.03
C LYS A 175 4.93 21.49 -13.66
N GLN A 176 5.89 21.99 -12.87
CA GLN A 176 7.10 22.61 -13.40
C GLN A 176 8.39 22.28 -12.61
N LYS A 177 8.34 21.44 -11.55
CA LYS A 177 9.43 21.37 -10.59
C LYS A 177 9.90 19.98 -10.18
N PHE A 178 9.02 18.97 -10.11
CA PHE A 178 9.33 17.65 -9.60
C PHE A 178 8.37 16.58 -10.10
N SER A 179 8.83 15.34 -10.15
CA SER A 179 7.99 14.17 -10.46
C SER A 179 7.20 13.71 -9.22
N VAL A 180 5.99 13.19 -9.44
CA VAL A 180 5.16 12.61 -8.37
C VAL A 180 4.82 11.16 -8.71
N ILE A 181 5.21 10.25 -7.85
CA ILE A 181 4.81 8.84 -7.93
C ILE A 181 3.76 8.57 -6.85
N TRP A 182 2.52 8.32 -7.25
CA TRP A 182 1.43 7.96 -6.33
C TRP A 182 1.55 6.49 -5.95
N CYS A 183 2.02 6.23 -4.73
CA CYS A 183 2.23 4.88 -4.21
C CYS A 183 0.96 4.39 -3.51
N ASN A 184 0.26 3.46 -4.14
CA ASN A 184 -1.03 2.95 -3.67
C ASN A 184 -0.89 1.63 -2.87
N ASN A 185 0.24 1.41 -2.20
CA ASN A 185 0.48 0.20 -1.41
C ASN A 185 -0.62 -0.07 -0.36
N HIS A 186 -1.21 0.98 0.20
CA HIS A 186 -2.30 0.88 1.19
C HIS A 186 -3.60 0.32 0.60
N LEU A 187 -3.76 0.33 -0.73
CA LEU A 187 -4.91 -0.24 -1.45
C LEU A 187 -4.72 -1.70 -1.86
N GLU A 188 -3.53 -2.26 -1.65
CA GLU A 188 -3.30 -3.69 -1.87
C GLU A 188 -4.06 -4.52 -0.83
N ASN A 189 -4.74 -5.55 -1.31
CA ASN A 189 -5.58 -6.41 -0.48
C ASN A 189 -4.79 -7.43 0.32
N HIS A 190 -3.65 -7.87 -0.24
CA HIS A 190 -2.79 -8.87 0.38
C HIS A 190 -1.68 -8.21 1.21
N PRO A 191 -1.36 -8.72 2.42
CA PRO A 191 -0.26 -8.18 3.24
C PRO A 191 1.08 -8.16 2.50
N LEU A 192 1.45 -9.25 1.83
CA LEU A 192 2.65 -9.30 1.01
C LEU A 192 2.59 -8.39 -0.21
N GLY A 193 1.40 -8.10 -0.77
CA GLY A 193 1.26 -7.12 -1.85
C GLY A 193 1.66 -5.70 -1.42
N ARG A 194 1.37 -5.33 -0.17
CA ARG A 194 1.83 -4.05 0.39
C ARG A 194 3.34 -3.99 0.53
N THR A 195 3.95 -5.08 1.01
CA THR A 195 5.42 -5.19 1.13
C THR A 195 6.11 -5.20 -0.22
N GLU A 196 5.53 -5.86 -1.22
CA GLU A 196 6.12 -6.02 -2.56
C GLU A 196 6.37 -4.67 -3.26
N TRP A 197 5.71 -3.59 -2.84
CA TRP A 197 6.03 -2.24 -3.28
C TRP A 197 7.49 -1.84 -3.02
N ILE A 198 8.20 -2.48 -2.09
CA ILE A 198 9.63 -2.25 -1.89
C ILE A 198 10.44 -2.55 -3.15
N ILE A 199 9.94 -3.44 -4.03
CA ILE A 199 10.54 -3.72 -5.33
C ILE A 199 10.52 -2.46 -6.19
N ALA A 200 9.37 -1.74 -6.25
CA ALA A 200 9.29 -0.48 -6.98
C ALA A 200 10.27 0.57 -6.44
N PHE A 201 10.35 0.71 -5.10
CA PHE A 201 11.33 1.60 -4.46
C PHE A 201 12.77 1.19 -4.78
N GLY A 202 13.09 -0.10 -4.71
CA GLY A 202 14.41 -0.62 -5.05
C GLY A 202 14.81 -0.34 -6.51
N TRP A 203 13.87 -0.49 -7.44
CA TRP A 203 14.11 -0.16 -8.84
C TRP A 203 14.36 1.33 -9.03
N ILE A 204 13.52 2.19 -8.46
CA ILE A 204 13.68 3.65 -8.53
C ILE A 204 15.03 4.06 -7.93
N MET A 205 15.39 3.54 -6.76
CA MET A 205 16.60 3.94 -6.02
C MET A 205 17.87 3.24 -6.49
N GLY A 206 17.80 2.32 -7.48
CA GLY A 206 18.95 1.55 -7.93
C GLY A 206 19.40 0.48 -6.92
N LYS A 207 18.49 0.02 -6.08
CA LYS A 207 18.68 -0.98 -5.03
C LYS A 207 17.83 -2.24 -5.28
N ALA A 208 17.58 -2.59 -6.55
CA ALA A 208 16.66 -3.67 -6.94
C ALA A 208 17.01 -5.01 -6.29
N SER A 209 18.30 -5.38 -6.24
CA SER A 209 18.74 -6.63 -5.60
C SER A 209 18.47 -6.67 -4.10
N ALA A 210 18.73 -5.57 -3.38
CA ALA A 210 18.45 -5.48 -1.95
C ALA A 210 16.94 -5.57 -1.67
N ALA A 211 16.12 -4.89 -2.48
CA ALA A 211 14.67 -4.94 -2.39
C ALA A 211 14.13 -6.35 -2.62
N GLN A 212 14.65 -7.05 -3.63
CA GLN A 212 14.27 -8.43 -3.92
C GLN A 212 14.62 -9.36 -2.75
N THR A 213 15.87 -9.29 -2.26
CA THR A 213 16.32 -10.11 -1.12
C THR A 213 15.45 -9.91 0.12
N LEU A 214 15.09 -8.65 0.41
CA LEU A 214 14.22 -8.34 1.54
C LEU A 214 12.83 -8.93 1.33
N PHE A 215 12.22 -8.68 0.16
CA PHE A 215 10.90 -9.21 -0.15
C PHE A 215 10.85 -10.73 -0.08
N ASP A 216 11.80 -11.42 -0.70
CA ASP A 216 11.88 -12.90 -0.71
C ASP A 216 11.96 -13.48 0.71
N SER A 217 12.75 -12.84 1.58
CA SER A 217 12.87 -13.22 2.98
C SER A 217 11.55 -13.05 3.74
N VAL A 218 10.87 -11.90 3.56
CA VAL A 218 9.59 -11.63 4.21
C VAL A 218 8.51 -12.58 3.69
N GLN A 219 8.46 -12.79 2.37
CA GLN A 219 7.53 -13.71 1.72
C GLN A 219 7.68 -15.14 2.26
N SER A 220 8.90 -15.66 2.23
CA SER A 220 9.18 -17.04 2.68
C SER A 220 8.75 -17.25 4.14
N ASN A 221 9.09 -16.32 5.04
CA ASN A 221 8.69 -16.38 6.44
C ASN A 221 7.17 -16.28 6.61
N TYR A 222 6.51 -15.38 5.87
CA TYR A 222 5.05 -15.21 5.91
C TYR A 222 4.33 -16.49 5.49
N GLU A 223 4.71 -17.05 4.34
CA GLU A 223 4.11 -18.26 3.78
C GLU A 223 4.33 -19.47 4.70
N GLN A 224 5.48 -19.58 5.34
CA GLN A 224 5.75 -20.65 6.31
C GLN A 224 4.81 -20.56 7.52
N ILE A 225 4.61 -19.36 8.08
CA ILE A 225 3.69 -19.16 9.23
C ILE A 225 2.26 -19.46 8.81
N ALA A 226 1.80 -18.95 7.66
CA ALA A 226 0.46 -19.20 7.14
C ALA A 226 0.20 -20.70 6.89
N ALA A 227 1.19 -21.43 6.36
CA ALA A 227 1.10 -22.87 6.17
C ALA A 227 1.00 -23.64 7.51
N GLN A 228 1.73 -23.20 8.54
CA GLN A 228 1.64 -23.76 9.90
C GLN A 228 0.26 -23.49 10.50
N ALA A 229 -0.24 -22.25 10.40
CA ALA A 229 -1.56 -21.87 10.89
C ALA A 229 -2.67 -22.69 10.24
N LYS A 230 -2.63 -22.86 8.92
CA LYS A 230 -3.59 -23.65 8.17
C LYS A 230 -3.62 -25.13 8.61
N LYS A 231 -2.47 -25.70 8.94
CA LYS A 231 -2.39 -27.10 9.45
C LYS A 231 -2.94 -27.22 10.87
N ALA A 232 -2.77 -26.19 11.71
CA ALA A 232 -3.22 -26.20 13.09
C ALA A 232 -4.73 -25.88 13.25
N ALA A 233 -5.35 -25.23 12.28
CA ALA A 233 -6.72 -24.75 12.34
C ALA A 233 -7.74 -25.89 12.10
N ILE A 234 -8.16 -26.59 13.17
CA ILE A 234 -9.24 -27.57 13.15
C ILE A 234 -10.61 -26.89 13.28
N SER A 235 -10.72 -25.87 14.14
CA SER A 235 -11.92 -25.06 14.37
C SER A 235 -11.48 -23.60 14.51
N PRO A 236 -11.45 -22.84 13.41
CA PRO A 236 -10.99 -21.45 13.43
C PRO A 236 -11.81 -20.59 14.42
N PRO A 237 -11.18 -19.89 15.37
CA PRO A 237 -11.88 -18.98 16.26
C PRO A 237 -12.36 -17.75 15.47
N LYS A 238 -13.54 -17.24 15.85
CA LYS A 238 -14.11 -16.01 15.28
C LYS A 238 -13.37 -14.80 15.81
N VAL A 239 -12.86 -13.99 14.91
CA VAL A 239 -12.02 -12.82 15.23
C VAL A 239 -12.68 -11.54 14.77
N ILE A 240 -12.83 -10.57 15.69
CA ILE A 240 -13.20 -9.19 15.35
C ILE A 240 -11.99 -8.28 15.42
N ALA A 241 -12.04 -7.21 14.62
CA ALA A 241 -10.97 -6.22 14.56
C ALA A 241 -11.50 -4.79 14.70
N ASN A 242 -10.62 -3.90 15.14
CA ASN A 242 -10.82 -2.48 15.38
C ASN A 242 -11.71 -2.18 16.59
N CYS A 243 -11.99 -0.89 16.80
CA CYS A 243 -12.85 -0.39 17.88
C CYS A 243 -13.97 0.51 17.35
N ALA A 244 -14.94 0.78 18.22
CA ALA A 244 -15.89 1.84 17.99
C ALA A 244 -15.22 3.22 18.10
N TYR A 245 -15.60 4.11 17.22
CA TYR A 245 -15.24 5.51 17.27
C TYR A 245 -16.46 6.37 16.96
N ASN A 246 -16.81 7.31 17.84
CA ASN A 246 -17.97 8.19 17.71
C ASN A 246 -19.28 7.42 17.39
N GLY A 247 -19.54 6.32 18.08
CA GLY A 247 -20.78 5.53 17.95
C GLY A 247 -20.87 4.65 16.71
N VAL A 248 -19.80 4.53 15.93
CA VAL A 248 -19.71 3.65 14.76
C VAL A 248 -18.52 2.70 14.87
N TRP A 249 -18.60 1.57 14.17
CA TRP A 249 -17.52 0.60 14.08
C TRP A 249 -17.05 0.45 12.63
N PHE A 250 -15.74 0.53 12.42
CA PHE A 250 -15.10 0.32 11.13
C PHE A 250 -14.77 -1.18 10.99
N ILE A 251 -15.72 -1.95 10.47
CA ILE A 251 -15.53 -3.40 10.29
C ILE A 251 -14.80 -3.69 8.98
N PRO A 252 -13.73 -4.53 9.01
CA PRO A 252 -13.02 -4.92 7.80
C PRO A 252 -13.93 -5.65 6.80
N GLN A 253 -13.82 -5.31 5.52
CA GLN A 253 -14.45 -6.07 4.46
C GLN A 253 -13.74 -7.40 4.22
N ASN A 254 -14.44 -8.35 3.59
CA ASN A 254 -13.97 -9.74 3.48
C ASN A 254 -12.64 -9.89 2.71
N ALA A 255 -12.39 -9.08 1.69
CA ALA A 255 -11.13 -9.08 0.93
C ALA A 255 -10.12 -8.04 1.42
N SER A 256 -10.26 -7.52 2.64
CA SER A 256 -9.32 -6.54 3.20
C SER A 256 -8.02 -7.19 3.68
N TYR A 257 -6.99 -6.40 3.73
CA TYR A 257 -5.69 -6.74 4.31
C TYR A 257 -5.80 -7.34 5.73
N VAL A 258 -6.62 -6.75 6.62
CA VAL A 258 -6.81 -7.24 7.99
C VAL A 258 -7.52 -8.59 8.00
N ALA A 259 -8.58 -8.75 7.18
CA ALA A 259 -9.27 -10.03 7.06
C ALA A 259 -8.37 -11.14 6.51
N GLN A 260 -7.46 -10.80 5.58
CA GLN A 260 -6.48 -11.75 5.07
C GLN A 260 -5.47 -12.16 6.15
N LEU A 261 -4.93 -11.23 6.92
CA LEU A 261 -4.04 -11.54 8.04
C LEU A 261 -4.69 -12.48 9.06
N ILE A 262 -5.96 -12.24 9.41
CA ILE A 262 -6.69 -13.11 10.34
C ILE A 262 -6.83 -14.54 9.79
N ARG A 263 -7.16 -14.70 8.50
CA ARG A 263 -7.26 -16.03 7.86
C ARG A 263 -5.91 -16.73 7.82
N ASP A 264 -4.87 -16.01 7.43
CA ASP A 264 -3.52 -16.55 7.33
C ASP A 264 -2.97 -16.94 8.71
N ALA A 265 -3.46 -16.31 9.77
CA ALA A 265 -3.20 -16.70 11.16
C ALA A 265 -4.03 -17.90 11.66
N GLY A 266 -4.95 -18.43 10.84
CA GLY A 266 -5.82 -19.56 11.18
C GLY A 266 -7.14 -19.16 11.88
N GLY A 267 -7.51 -17.89 11.88
CA GLY A 267 -8.77 -17.38 12.42
C GLY A 267 -9.86 -17.19 11.35
N GLU A 268 -11.09 -17.04 11.79
CA GLU A 268 -12.25 -16.67 10.97
C GLU A 268 -12.60 -15.20 11.22
N PRO A 269 -12.30 -14.28 10.26
CA PRO A 269 -12.64 -12.87 10.47
C PRO A 269 -14.14 -12.64 10.39
N ILE A 270 -14.73 -11.97 11.36
CA ILE A 270 -16.09 -11.46 11.24
C ILE A 270 -16.05 -10.22 10.38
N THR A 271 -16.67 -10.30 9.20
CA THR A 271 -16.67 -9.24 8.18
C THR A 271 -18.09 -8.95 7.71
N VAL A 272 -18.28 -7.81 7.06
CA VAL A 272 -19.51 -7.47 6.35
C VAL A 272 -19.16 -7.17 4.90
N GLU A 273 -20.00 -7.60 3.98
CA GLU A 273 -19.92 -7.36 2.54
C GLU A 273 -18.63 -7.86 1.84
N MET A 274 -18.68 -7.90 0.53
CA MET A 274 -17.54 -8.23 -0.33
C MET A 274 -16.81 -6.95 -0.71
N GLY A 275 -15.50 -6.87 -0.41
CA GLY A 275 -14.67 -5.71 -0.72
C GLY A 275 -13.35 -5.73 0.02
N SER A 276 -12.54 -4.70 -0.19
CA SER A 276 -11.15 -4.61 0.29
C SER A 276 -10.89 -3.56 1.36
N GLY A 277 -11.87 -2.69 1.64
CA GLY A 277 -11.75 -1.63 2.64
C GLY A 277 -12.34 -2.00 4.00
N SER A 278 -12.99 -1.02 4.62
CA SER A 278 -13.81 -1.18 5.82
C SER A 278 -15.19 -0.57 5.58
N ASN A 279 -16.20 -1.17 6.17
CA ASN A 279 -17.55 -0.60 6.22
C ASN A 279 -17.83 0.00 7.58
N VAL A 280 -18.63 1.05 7.58
CA VAL A 280 -19.11 1.70 8.81
C VAL A 280 -20.46 1.11 9.19
N ILE A 281 -20.55 0.55 10.38
CA ILE A 281 -21.81 0.09 10.97
C ILE A 281 -22.04 0.79 12.30
N ASN A 282 -23.31 0.98 12.69
CA ASN A 282 -23.59 1.51 14.00
C ASN A 282 -23.18 0.52 15.11
N LEU A 283 -22.88 1.04 16.27
CA LEU A 283 -22.35 0.24 17.38
C LEU A 283 -23.33 -0.84 17.86
N GLU A 284 -24.63 -0.60 17.84
CA GLU A 284 -25.65 -1.58 18.25
C GLU A 284 -25.63 -2.82 17.35
N LYS A 285 -25.60 -2.61 16.01
CA LYS A 285 -25.46 -3.68 15.04
C LYS A 285 -24.12 -4.43 15.21
N ALA A 286 -23.04 -3.67 15.49
CA ALA A 286 -21.71 -4.24 15.72
C ALA A 286 -21.72 -5.18 16.93
N ILE A 287 -22.23 -4.74 18.08
CA ILE A 287 -22.30 -5.53 19.31
C ILE A 287 -23.14 -6.80 19.11
N THR A 288 -24.25 -6.71 18.38
CA THR A 288 -25.07 -7.88 18.06
C THR A 288 -24.29 -8.87 17.20
N LEU A 289 -23.60 -8.40 16.16
CA LEU A 289 -22.81 -9.23 15.24
C LEU A 289 -21.61 -9.90 15.93
N PHE A 290 -20.99 -9.18 16.90
CA PHE A 290 -19.76 -9.61 17.55
C PHE A 290 -19.96 -10.39 18.84
N ARG A 291 -21.20 -10.63 19.26
CA ARG A 291 -21.54 -11.28 20.54
C ARG A 291 -20.71 -12.55 20.78
N ASP A 292 -20.60 -13.39 19.77
CA ASP A 292 -19.96 -14.72 19.84
C ASP A 292 -18.51 -14.73 19.31
N ALA A 293 -17.91 -13.55 19.15
CA ALA A 293 -16.50 -13.44 18.76
C ALA A 293 -15.59 -14.01 19.85
N ASP A 294 -14.67 -14.89 19.48
CA ASP A 294 -13.73 -15.54 20.39
C ASP A 294 -12.53 -14.65 20.74
N ILE A 295 -12.12 -13.82 19.78
CA ILE A 295 -10.93 -12.98 19.87
C ILE A 295 -11.26 -11.58 19.33
N TRP A 296 -10.69 -10.57 19.97
CA TRP A 296 -10.75 -9.19 19.55
C TRP A 296 -9.35 -8.63 19.38
N ILE A 297 -9.01 -8.18 18.19
CA ILE A 297 -7.70 -7.57 17.87
C ILE A 297 -7.87 -6.10 17.48
N ASN A 298 -6.75 -5.38 17.48
CA ASN A 298 -6.69 -3.96 17.04
C ASN A 298 -7.63 -3.08 17.86
N THR A 299 -7.57 -3.18 19.18
CA THR A 299 -8.39 -2.33 20.07
C THR A 299 -7.93 -0.86 20.12
N ASP A 300 -7.10 -0.47 19.14
CA ASP A 300 -6.64 0.88 18.86
C ASP A 300 -6.09 1.60 20.11
N LEU A 301 -6.69 2.67 20.54
CA LEU A 301 -6.21 3.46 21.68
C LEU A 301 -6.47 2.80 23.04
N CYS A 302 -7.33 1.78 23.09
CA CYS A 302 -7.66 1.09 24.32
C CYS A 302 -6.69 -0.05 24.63
N ASN A 303 -5.78 0.18 25.57
CA ASN A 303 -4.81 -0.83 26.04
C ASN A 303 -5.31 -1.62 27.26
N THR A 304 -6.52 -1.33 27.75
CA THR A 304 -7.11 -1.98 28.92
C THR A 304 -8.57 -2.34 28.66
N LEU A 305 -9.06 -3.40 29.32
CA LEU A 305 -10.49 -3.76 29.30
C LEU A 305 -11.36 -2.63 29.84
N ARG A 306 -10.89 -1.93 30.88
CA ARG A 306 -11.61 -0.78 31.43
C ARG A 306 -11.79 0.34 30.40
N CYS A 307 -10.79 0.63 29.58
CA CYS A 307 -10.92 1.61 28.51
C CYS A 307 -11.97 1.17 27.47
N LEU A 308 -11.99 -0.10 27.10
CA LEU A 308 -13.01 -0.65 26.18
C LEU A 308 -14.42 -0.51 26.79
N GLU A 309 -14.62 -0.91 28.06
CA GLU A 309 -15.89 -0.79 28.76
C GLU A 309 -16.38 0.67 28.87
N GLN A 310 -15.46 1.60 29.13
CA GLN A 310 -15.77 3.03 29.19
C GLN A 310 -16.15 3.62 27.84
N SER A 311 -15.68 3.05 26.73
CA SER A 311 -16.05 3.49 25.39
C SER A 311 -17.53 3.19 25.08
N ASP A 312 -18.03 2.04 25.53
CA ASP A 312 -19.46 1.67 25.54
C ASP A 312 -19.71 0.48 26.48
N PRO A 313 -20.55 0.61 27.51
CA PRO A 313 -20.80 -0.46 28.48
C PRO A 313 -21.36 -1.75 27.87
N ARG A 314 -21.98 -1.71 26.69
CA ARG A 314 -22.55 -2.89 26.03
C ARG A 314 -21.47 -3.85 25.50
N ILE A 315 -20.23 -3.36 25.33
CA ILE A 315 -19.07 -4.13 24.87
C ILE A 315 -18.79 -5.33 25.80
N VAL A 316 -19.11 -5.22 27.09
CA VAL A 316 -18.96 -6.33 28.07
C VAL A 316 -19.74 -7.61 27.65
N ASN A 317 -20.71 -7.49 26.76
CA ASN A 317 -21.49 -8.63 26.27
C ASN A 317 -20.78 -9.45 25.18
N ILE A 318 -19.70 -8.92 24.59
CA ILE A 318 -18.88 -9.62 23.59
C ILE A 318 -18.10 -10.75 24.29
N LYS A 319 -18.15 -11.96 23.76
CA LYS A 319 -17.47 -13.15 24.32
C LYS A 319 -15.96 -12.93 24.48
N ALA A 320 -15.30 -12.32 23.50
CA ALA A 320 -13.87 -12.00 23.57
C ALA A 320 -13.53 -11.08 24.76
N PHE A 321 -14.38 -10.10 25.06
CA PHE A 321 -14.21 -9.24 26.24
C PHE A 321 -14.35 -10.03 27.54
N LYS A 322 -15.43 -10.83 27.69
CA LYS A 322 -15.68 -11.68 28.87
C LYS A 322 -14.53 -12.63 29.16
N ASN A 323 -13.95 -13.18 28.10
CA ASN A 323 -12.85 -14.16 28.19
C ASN A 323 -11.47 -13.48 28.26
N ARG A 324 -11.41 -12.15 28.35
CA ARG A 324 -10.16 -11.34 28.35
C ARG A 324 -9.26 -11.65 27.16
N ARG A 325 -9.85 -11.90 25.98
CA ARG A 325 -9.14 -12.15 24.71
C ARG A 325 -9.23 -10.94 23.80
N ALA A 326 -8.95 -9.75 24.33
CA ALA A 326 -8.84 -8.50 23.61
C ALA A 326 -7.36 -8.08 23.55
N TYR A 327 -6.89 -7.66 22.36
CA TYR A 327 -5.48 -7.38 22.10
C TYR A 327 -5.33 -6.06 21.36
N HIS A 328 -4.43 -5.20 21.85
CA HIS A 328 -4.00 -3.98 21.18
C HIS A 328 -2.65 -4.17 20.46
N PHE A 329 -2.36 -3.30 19.49
CA PHE A 329 -1.10 -3.31 18.73
C PHE A 329 -0.11 -2.22 19.21
N ASN A 330 -0.28 -1.71 20.42
CA ASN A 330 0.50 -0.58 20.96
C ASN A 330 1.70 -1.02 21.83
N LYS A 331 2.14 -2.30 21.72
CA LYS A 331 3.24 -2.81 22.53
C LYS A 331 4.55 -2.03 22.33
N GLN A 332 4.76 -1.53 21.11
CA GLN A 332 5.95 -0.74 20.75
C GLN A 332 5.65 0.75 20.54
N LEU A 333 4.51 1.25 21.03
CA LEU A 333 4.18 2.67 20.93
C LEU A 333 5.30 3.52 21.53
N GLN A 334 5.83 4.45 20.74
CA GLN A 334 6.94 5.30 21.12
C GLN A 334 6.48 6.53 21.91
N PRO A 335 7.33 7.14 22.74
CA PRO A 335 6.97 8.35 23.49
C PRO A 335 6.54 9.54 22.63
N ASN A 336 7.00 9.63 21.37
CA ASN A 336 6.59 10.64 20.41
C ASN A 336 5.23 10.35 19.73
N GLY A 337 4.59 9.22 20.05
CA GLY A 337 3.32 8.78 19.49
C GLY A 337 3.46 7.94 18.21
N SER A 338 4.67 7.74 17.66
CA SER A 338 4.85 6.82 16.54
C SER A 338 4.67 5.35 16.96
N ASN A 339 4.11 4.55 16.08
CA ASN A 339 3.88 3.14 16.37
C ASN A 339 4.41 2.27 15.23
N PRO A 340 5.45 1.45 15.48
CA PRO A 340 6.05 0.57 14.47
C PRO A 340 5.07 -0.42 13.82
N TYR A 341 3.91 -0.66 14.40
CA TYR A 341 2.87 -1.49 13.78
C TYR A 341 2.43 -0.92 12.42
N TRP A 342 2.34 0.41 12.28
CA TRP A 342 1.80 1.05 11.09
C TRP A 342 2.80 1.14 9.93
N ASP A 343 4.10 1.38 10.20
CA ASP A 343 5.14 1.44 9.17
C ASP A 343 5.89 0.11 9.02
N MET A 344 6.55 -0.36 10.08
CA MET A 344 7.33 -1.59 10.06
C MET A 344 6.46 -2.84 9.93
N GLY A 345 5.26 -2.86 10.53
CA GLY A 345 4.31 -3.97 10.38
C GLY A 345 3.77 -4.10 8.95
N CYS A 346 3.74 -3.00 8.18
CA CYS A 346 3.41 -3.05 6.75
C CYS A 346 4.57 -3.60 5.90
N ILE A 347 5.82 -3.30 6.27
CA ILE A 347 7.02 -3.80 5.58
C ILE A 347 7.29 -5.27 5.95
N TYR A 348 7.04 -5.65 7.21
CA TYR A 348 7.26 -6.98 7.76
C TYR A 348 5.96 -7.65 8.25
N PRO A 349 4.97 -7.89 7.37
CA PRO A 349 3.72 -8.50 7.77
C PRO A 349 3.88 -9.93 8.31
N ASN A 350 4.99 -10.60 8.03
CA ASN A 350 5.35 -11.88 8.63
C ASN A 350 5.47 -11.80 10.15
N LYS A 351 5.95 -10.67 10.70
CA LYS A 351 6.05 -10.45 12.15
C LYS A 351 4.65 -10.22 12.77
N VAL A 352 3.81 -9.44 12.09
CA VAL A 352 2.40 -9.24 12.47
C VAL A 352 1.65 -10.57 12.42
N LEU A 353 1.87 -11.38 11.37
CA LEU A 353 1.25 -12.69 11.22
C LEU A 353 1.71 -13.65 12.32
N SER A 354 2.99 -13.61 12.70
CA SER A 354 3.52 -14.41 13.81
C SER A 354 2.80 -14.11 15.12
N ASP A 355 2.61 -12.82 15.42
CA ASP A 355 1.87 -12.42 16.62
C ASP A 355 0.44 -12.93 16.60
N LEU A 356 -0.27 -12.72 15.47
CA LEU A 356 -1.64 -13.17 15.30
C LEU A 356 -1.76 -14.70 15.34
N PHE A 357 -0.81 -15.44 14.80
CA PHE A 357 -0.78 -16.90 14.86
C PHE A 357 -0.76 -17.40 16.31
N HIS A 358 0.02 -16.75 17.19
CA HIS A 358 0.06 -17.09 18.61
C HIS A 358 -1.22 -16.67 19.35
N ILE A 359 -1.81 -15.54 19.01
CA ILE A 359 -3.09 -15.06 19.55
C ILE A 359 -4.23 -16.02 19.17
N VAL A 360 -4.33 -16.37 17.90
CA VAL A 360 -5.37 -17.26 17.36
C VAL A 360 -5.22 -18.67 17.93
N GLY A 361 -4.01 -19.20 17.96
CA GLY A 361 -3.70 -20.53 18.49
C GLY A 361 -3.79 -20.64 20.01
N ASN A 362 -4.11 -19.54 20.73
CA ASN A 362 -4.15 -19.49 22.20
C ASN A 362 -2.89 -20.06 22.86
N THR A 363 -1.73 -19.80 22.27
CA THR A 363 -0.46 -20.17 22.86
C THR A 363 -0.04 -19.13 23.89
N HIS A 364 0.59 -19.55 25.00
CA HIS A 364 1.12 -18.62 26.04
C HIS A 364 2.27 -17.70 25.54
N ARG A 365 2.53 -17.66 24.23
CA ARG A 365 3.62 -16.90 23.62
C ARG A 365 3.24 -15.47 23.21
N VAL A 366 2.07 -14.96 23.62
CA VAL A 366 1.70 -13.54 23.38
C VAL A 366 2.68 -12.59 24.06
N GLU A 367 3.29 -12.99 25.17
CA GLU A 367 4.35 -12.21 25.83
C GLU A 367 5.57 -11.96 24.93
N SER A 368 5.86 -12.89 24.00
CA SER A 368 6.94 -12.75 23.00
C SER A 368 6.50 -12.04 21.70
N ALA A 369 5.23 -11.65 21.57
CA ALA A 369 4.73 -10.93 20.42
C ALA A 369 5.47 -9.60 20.24
N GLN A 370 5.69 -9.22 18.98
CA GLN A 370 6.42 -8.00 18.67
C GLN A 370 5.54 -6.76 18.78
N TYR A 371 4.34 -6.79 18.22
CA TYR A 371 3.46 -5.64 18.11
C TYR A 371 2.27 -5.70 19.07
N TYR A 372 1.77 -6.90 19.36
CA TYR A 372 0.55 -7.08 20.14
C TYR A 372 0.82 -7.30 21.63
N ASP A 373 -0.10 -6.80 22.44
CA ASP A 373 -0.21 -7.15 23.85
C ASP A 373 -1.69 -7.29 24.23
N ILE A 374 -1.95 -8.00 25.35
CA ILE A 374 -3.29 -8.20 25.85
C ILE A 374 -3.80 -6.94 26.55
N CYS A 375 -5.08 -6.61 26.39
CA CYS A 375 -5.75 -5.55 27.15
C CYS A 375 -5.92 -6.01 28.62
N LYS A 376 -5.22 -5.37 29.53
CA LYS A 376 -5.19 -5.68 30.97
C LYS A 376 -6.35 -5.07 31.74
#